data_3589c925ae71a82299739c7d8c669470
#
_entry.id   3589c925ae71a82299739c7d8c669470
#
_cell.length_a   1.000
_cell.length_b   1.000
_cell.length_c   1.000
_cell.angle_alpha   90.00
_cell.angle_beta   90.00
_cell.angle_gamma   90.00
#
_symmetry.space_group_name_H-M   'P 1'
#
loop_
_entity.id
_entity.type
_entity.pdbx_description
1 polymer ?
#
loop_
_entity_poly.entity_id
_entity_poly.type
_entity_poly.pdbx_seq_one_letter_code
_entity_poly.pdbx_strand_id
1 'polypeptide(L)'
;LGENKWYDAGDERVHPDNLIFDARNANILAIISKKTGEIVWQIGPDFSKTKELRKLGWIIGQHHFHMIPKGLPGEGNLLVFDNGGEGGYGNPNPSAPTINNHGHRDYARGLEFDPITLGIIWQYPPLEAGNLLFTDASKFYSSYISSAQRLPNGNTLITEGSDGHLIEVIPEHEIVWEYVNPYFKNIGGNFKMNMVYRAYRTPYEWVPQATHAEEVSIEPLDVETFRVPGASKGAGTGKVNVVAGVDQN
;
A
#
# COMPACT_ATOMS: atom_id res chain seq x y z
N LEU A 1 7.71 10.84 14.11
CA LEU A 1 6.24 10.85 14.12
C LEU A 1 5.66 12.21 13.74
N GLY A 2 6.22 13.31 14.24
CA GLY A 2 5.64 14.64 14.11
C GLY A 2 4.53 14.93 15.13
N GLU A 3 4.04 16.18 15.14
CA GLU A 3 2.93 16.59 16.01
C GLU A 3 1.68 15.76 15.76
N ASN A 4 1.00 15.36 16.82
CA ASN A 4 -0.19 14.52 16.73
C ASN A 4 -1.09 14.63 17.96
N LYS A 5 -2.38 14.33 17.77
CA LYS A 5 -3.42 14.44 18.79
C LYS A 5 -3.19 13.55 20.02
N TRP A 6 -2.49 12.44 19.87
CA TRP A 6 -2.28 11.49 20.98
C TRP A 6 -1.21 12.00 21.95
N TYR A 7 -0.15 12.61 21.43
CA TYR A 7 0.84 13.29 22.26
C TYR A 7 0.22 14.48 22.96
N ASP A 8 -0.59 15.27 22.25
CA ASP A 8 -1.35 16.39 22.84
C ASP A 8 -2.29 15.91 23.97
N ALA A 9 -2.77 14.68 23.90
CA ALA A 9 -3.56 14.01 24.94
C ALA A 9 -2.71 13.36 26.06
N GLY A 10 -1.39 13.43 26.00
CA GLY A 10 -0.47 12.97 27.03
C GLY A 10 0.13 11.58 26.80
N ASP A 11 0.01 10.99 25.63
CA ASP A 11 0.63 9.70 25.32
C ASP A 11 2.09 9.87 24.86
N GLU A 12 3.02 9.69 25.77
CA GLU A 12 4.47 9.80 25.51
C GLU A 12 5.02 8.75 24.53
N ARG A 13 4.30 7.65 24.28
CA ARG A 13 4.73 6.65 23.29
C ARG A 13 4.78 7.22 21.88
N VAL A 14 3.92 8.18 21.59
CA VAL A 14 3.81 8.85 20.29
C VAL A 14 4.41 10.25 20.28
N HIS A 15 5.40 10.51 21.14
CA HIS A 15 6.14 11.77 21.14
C HIS A 15 6.60 12.14 19.72
N PRO A 16 6.45 13.41 19.27
CA PRO A 16 6.75 13.85 17.91
C PRO A 16 8.14 13.47 17.39
N ASP A 17 9.13 13.46 18.26
CA ASP A 17 10.52 13.11 17.92
C ASP A 17 10.76 11.59 17.82
N ASN A 18 9.84 10.75 18.27
CA ASN A 18 10.02 9.31 18.23
C ASN A 18 10.06 8.80 16.79
N LEU A 19 10.79 7.70 16.59
CA LEU A 19 10.95 7.05 15.30
C LEU A 19 9.88 5.99 15.11
N ILE A 20 9.18 6.04 13.99
CA ILE A 20 8.27 4.99 13.56
C ILE A 20 8.93 4.18 12.47
N PHE A 21 8.82 2.86 12.54
CA PHE A 21 9.39 1.97 11.52
C PHE A 21 8.59 0.68 11.37
N ASP A 22 8.77 0.03 10.25
CA ASP A 22 8.34 -1.34 10.03
C ASP A 22 9.53 -2.26 9.73
N ALA A 23 9.50 -3.46 10.29
CA ALA A 23 10.43 -4.53 9.98
C ALA A 23 9.71 -5.57 9.11
N ARG A 24 9.76 -5.34 7.78
CA ARG A 24 9.03 -6.11 6.77
C ARG A 24 9.12 -7.63 6.98
N ASN A 25 10.34 -8.14 7.07
CA ASN A 25 10.56 -9.58 7.14
C ASN A 25 10.18 -10.18 8.50
N ALA A 26 10.06 -9.35 9.53
CA ALA A 26 9.66 -9.78 10.87
C ALA A 26 8.16 -9.57 11.14
N ASN A 27 7.42 -8.94 10.23
CA ASN A 27 6.02 -8.54 10.42
C ASN A 27 5.83 -7.71 11.70
N ILE A 28 6.75 -6.78 11.96
CA ILE A 28 6.72 -5.92 13.14
C ILE A 28 6.50 -4.47 12.69
N LEU A 29 5.61 -3.78 13.38
CA LEU A 29 5.43 -2.34 13.32
C LEU A 29 5.74 -1.79 14.70
N ALA A 30 6.59 -0.76 14.79
CA ALA A 30 7.01 -0.27 16.09
C ALA A 30 7.32 1.22 16.11
N ILE A 31 7.34 1.76 17.32
CA ILE A 31 7.79 3.11 17.65
C ILE A 31 8.93 3.01 18.66
N ILE A 32 10.03 3.68 18.36
CA ILE A 32 11.20 3.77 19.23
C ILE A 32 11.26 5.18 19.83
N SER A 33 11.42 5.24 21.14
CA SER A 33 11.70 6.49 21.83
C SER A 33 13.08 7.01 21.41
N LYS A 34 13.13 8.17 20.79
CA LYS A 34 14.39 8.83 20.45
C LYS A 34 15.21 9.15 21.71
N LYS A 35 14.54 9.37 22.85
CA LYS A 35 15.17 9.72 24.11
C LYS A 35 15.87 8.54 24.77
N THR A 36 15.26 7.35 24.75
CA THR A 36 15.75 6.17 25.48
C THR A 36 16.32 5.09 24.59
N GLY A 37 15.99 5.08 23.29
CA GLY A 37 16.31 4.02 22.35
C GLY A 37 15.44 2.78 22.51
N GLU A 38 14.46 2.78 23.38
CA GLU A 38 13.58 1.65 23.66
C GLU A 38 12.37 1.65 22.75
N ILE A 39 11.85 0.44 22.44
CA ILE A 39 10.56 0.27 21.77
C ILE A 39 9.46 0.61 22.76
N VAL A 40 8.69 1.65 22.49
CA VAL A 40 7.61 2.14 23.36
C VAL A 40 6.22 1.75 22.88
N TRP A 41 6.10 1.30 21.63
CA TRP A 41 4.88 0.75 21.05
C TRP A 41 5.26 -0.29 20.00
N GLN A 42 4.56 -1.44 19.98
CA GLN A 42 4.80 -2.49 18.99
C GLN A 42 3.57 -3.35 18.79
N ILE A 43 3.33 -3.74 17.53
CA ILE A 43 2.46 -4.86 17.15
C ILE A 43 3.22 -5.83 16.24
N GLY A 44 2.77 -7.10 16.23
CA GLY A 44 3.51 -8.19 15.55
C GLY A 44 4.69 -8.71 16.40
N PRO A 45 5.35 -9.77 15.94
CA PRO A 45 5.04 -10.60 14.77
C PRO A 45 3.82 -11.52 14.92
N ASP A 46 3.30 -11.68 16.12
CA ASP A 46 2.17 -12.56 16.42
C ASP A 46 0.89 -11.74 16.64
N PHE A 47 0.04 -11.71 15.62
CA PHE A 47 -1.25 -11.01 15.63
C PHE A 47 -2.38 -11.84 16.27
N SER A 48 -2.09 -13.02 16.80
CA SER A 48 -3.09 -13.86 17.49
C SER A 48 -3.22 -13.57 18.99
N LYS A 49 -2.28 -12.80 19.57
CA LYS A 49 -2.13 -12.64 21.02
C LYS A 49 -3.33 -12.02 21.71
N THR A 50 -3.94 -11.01 21.12
CA THR A 50 -5.09 -10.32 21.72
C THR A 50 -6.31 -10.34 20.81
N LYS A 51 -7.48 -10.00 21.35
CA LYS A 51 -8.71 -9.90 20.58
C LYS A 51 -8.62 -8.77 19.55
N GLU A 52 -8.00 -7.66 19.92
CA GLU A 52 -7.81 -6.48 19.08
C GLU A 52 -6.89 -6.80 17.90
N LEU A 53 -5.75 -7.46 18.15
CA LEU A 53 -4.84 -7.91 17.10
C LEU A 53 -5.49 -8.93 16.15
N ARG A 54 -6.30 -9.84 16.68
CA ARG A 54 -7.06 -10.78 15.83
C ARG A 54 -8.09 -10.08 14.94
N LYS A 55 -8.72 -9.00 15.43
CA LYS A 55 -9.66 -8.19 14.64
C LYS A 55 -8.96 -7.35 13.58
N LEU A 56 -7.79 -6.78 13.92
CA LEU A 56 -6.95 -6.06 12.97
C LEU A 56 -6.50 -6.99 11.83
N GLY A 57 -6.28 -8.26 12.15
CA GLY A 57 -5.79 -9.25 11.22
C GLY A 57 -4.27 -9.19 11.03
N TRP A 58 -3.73 -10.20 10.39
CA TRP A 58 -2.31 -10.30 10.12
C TRP A 58 -1.86 -9.23 9.13
N ILE A 59 -0.80 -8.53 9.49
CA ILE A 59 -0.06 -7.62 8.62
C ILE A 59 1.21 -8.37 8.21
N ILE A 60 1.41 -8.55 6.91
CA ILE A 60 2.43 -9.45 6.37
C ILE A 60 3.28 -8.75 5.33
N GLY A 61 4.59 -8.68 5.58
CA GLY A 61 5.55 -8.14 4.61
C GLY A 61 5.31 -6.69 4.23
N GLN A 62 4.79 -5.91 5.15
CA GLN A 62 4.30 -4.55 5.00
C GLN A 62 5.37 -3.54 4.59
N HIS A 63 4.91 -2.41 4.04
CA HIS A 63 5.73 -1.25 3.71
C HIS A 63 5.02 0.06 4.05
N HIS A 64 5.81 1.12 4.15
CA HIS A 64 5.33 2.49 4.31
C HIS A 64 4.44 2.69 5.53
N PHE A 65 4.85 2.13 6.66
CA PHE A 65 4.19 2.37 7.93
C PHE A 65 4.50 3.76 8.45
N HIS A 66 3.46 4.56 8.69
CA HIS A 66 3.59 5.92 9.21
C HIS A 66 2.33 6.36 9.93
N MET A 67 2.45 7.43 10.70
CA MET A 67 1.30 8.14 11.27
C MET A 67 0.82 9.18 10.28
N ILE A 68 -0.49 9.27 10.07
CA ILE A 68 -1.09 10.31 9.23
C ILE A 68 -0.80 11.66 9.88
N PRO A 69 -0.15 12.60 9.13
CA PRO A 69 0.24 13.89 9.66
C PRO A 69 -0.93 14.74 10.17
N LYS A 70 -0.62 15.61 11.13
CA LYS A 70 -1.55 16.62 11.65
C LYS A 70 -2.09 17.49 10.50
N GLY A 71 -3.38 17.78 10.54
CA GLY A 71 -4.08 18.56 9.52
C GLY A 71 -4.62 17.76 8.34
N LEU A 72 -4.30 16.48 8.23
CA LEU A 72 -4.89 15.60 7.22
C LEU A 72 -6.07 14.81 7.79
N PRO A 73 -7.07 14.45 6.96
CA PRO A 73 -8.14 13.54 7.37
C PRO A 73 -7.56 12.23 7.92
N GLY A 74 -7.99 11.84 9.12
CA GLY A 74 -7.43 10.68 9.82
C GLY A 74 -6.14 10.97 10.62
N GLU A 75 -5.78 12.24 10.84
CA GLU A 75 -4.59 12.61 11.60
C GLU A 75 -4.41 11.81 12.88
N GLY A 76 -3.18 11.37 13.13
CA GLY A 76 -2.82 10.55 14.29
C GLY A 76 -3.15 9.06 14.16
N ASN A 77 -3.92 8.63 13.17
CA ASN A 77 -4.07 7.22 12.86
C ASN A 77 -2.81 6.69 12.17
N LEU A 78 -2.62 5.38 12.23
CA LEU A 78 -1.51 4.70 11.56
C LEU A 78 -1.98 4.20 10.19
N LEU A 79 -1.18 4.46 9.17
CA LEU A 79 -1.42 4.02 7.80
C LEU A 79 -0.28 3.13 7.33
N VAL A 80 -0.59 2.02 6.70
CA VAL A 80 0.38 1.05 6.20
C VAL A 80 -0.12 0.39 4.91
N PHE A 81 0.80 0.06 4.00
CA PHE A 81 0.52 -0.87 2.92
C PHE A 81 0.89 -2.27 3.38
N ASP A 82 -0.13 -3.09 3.64
CA ASP A 82 0.01 -4.48 4.04
C ASP A 82 0.05 -5.37 2.79
N ASN A 83 1.25 -5.73 2.39
CA ASN A 83 1.51 -6.41 1.12
C ASN A 83 0.87 -7.80 1.03
N GLY A 84 0.73 -8.50 2.15
CA GLY A 84 0.36 -9.91 2.12
C GLY A 84 1.46 -10.81 1.55
N GLY A 85 2.57 -10.21 1.11
CA GLY A 85 3.71 -10.92 0.55
C GLY A 85 4.58 -11.57 1.62
N GLU A 86 5.64 -12.24 1.19
CA GLU A 86 6.52 -13.00 2.04
C GLU A 86 7.11 -12.18 3.19
N GLY A 87 6.82 -12.59 4.41
CA GLY A 87 7.36 -12.03 5.63
C GLY A 87 7.29 -13.05 6.77
N GLY A 88 8.06 -12.86 7.83
CA GLY A 88 7.89 -13.73 9.00
C GLY A 88 9.15 -14.38 9.53
N TYR A 89 10.18 -13.60 9.83
CA TYR A 89 11.17 -14.03 10.80
C TYR A 89 10.55 -14.02 12.20
N GLY A 90 10.86 -14.99 13.01
CA GLY A 90 10.39 -15.07 14.38
C GLY A 90 9.29 -16.10 14.60
N ASN A 91 8.22 -15.73 15.30
CA ASN A 91 7.17 -16.69 15.62
C ASN A 91 6.44 -17.19 14.37
N PRO A 92 6.02 -18.46 14.35
CA PRO A 92 5.24 -19.02 13.26
C PRO A 92 4.02 -18.15 12.96
N ASN A 93 3.78 -17.92 11.69
CA ASN A 93 2.64 -17.17 11.22
C ASN A 93 1.56 -18.15 10.74
N PRO A 94 0.31 -18.04 11.20
CA PRO A 94 -0.78 -18.93 10.76
C PRO A 94 -1.02 -18.94 9.25
N SER A 95 -0.63 -17.84 8.56
CA SER A 95 -0.68 -17.79 7.11
C SER A 95 0.46 -18.52 6.41
N ALA A 96 1.45 -19.03 7.17
CA ALA A 96 2.55 -19.81 6.65
C ALA A 96 2.35 -21.30 6.96
N PRO A 97 1.70 -22.07 6.10
CA PRO A 97 1.48 -23.50 6.32
C PRO A 97 2.78 -24.31 6.23
N THR A 98 3.87 -23.69 5.83
CA THR A 98 5.19 -24.32 5.75
C THR A 98 5.98 -24.12 7.02
N ILE A 99 6.92 -25.01 7.28
CA ILE A 99 7.84 -24.95 8.44
C ILE A 99 8.75 -23.71 8.47
N ASN A 100 8.83 -22.99 7.38
CA ASN A 100 9.53 -21.72 7.31
C ASN A 100 8.53 -20.63 7.70
N ASN A 101 8.79 -19.84 8.71
CA ASN A 101 7.92 -18.80 9.26
C ASN A 101 7.50 -17.69 8.26
N HIS A 102 7.37 -18.02 6.99
CA HIS A 102 6.91 -17.13 5.94
C HIS A 102 5.39 -17.10 5.88
N GLY A 103 4.81 -15.95 6.22
CA GLY A 103 3.42 -15.67 5.93
C GLY A 103 3.26 -15.25 4.49
N HIS A 104 2.22 -15.73 3.86
CA HIS A 104 1.84 -15.32 2.52
C HIS A 104 0.32 -15.27 2.41
N ARG A 105 -0.16 -14.23 1.77
CA ARG A 105 -1.55 -14.02 1.42
C ARG A 105 -1.55 -13.55 -0.04
N ASP A 106 -2.52 -13.91 -0.81
CA ASP A 106 -2.62 -13.64 -2.25
C ASP A 106 -3.26 -12.29 -2.60
N TYR A 107 -3.36 -11.39 -1.63
CA TYR A 107 -3.83 -10.03 -1.82
C TYR A 107 -3.11 -9.05 -0.88
N ALA A 108 -3.06 -7.79 -1.30
CA ALA A 108 -2.60 -6.67 -0.49
C ALA A 108 -3.78 -5.87 0.07
N ARG A 109 -3.50 -4.93 0.97
CA ARG A 109 -4.46 -3.91 1.40
C ARG A 109 -3.77 -2.63 1.85
N GLY A 110 -4.36 -1.47 1.53
CA GLY A 110 -4.14 -0.25 2.28
C GLY A 110 -4.89 -0.35 3.60
N LEU A 111 -4.25 -0.06 4.74
CA LEU A 111 -4.84 -0.24 6.06
C LEU A 111 -4.57 0.97 6.95
N GLU A 112 -5.65 1.61 7.41
CA GLU A 112 -5.63 2.65 8.43
C GLU A 112 -6.26 2.14 9.72
N PHE A 113 -5.58 2.34 10.83
CA PHE A 113 -6.06 1.91 12.14
C PHE A 113 -5.65 2.86 13.26
N ASP A 114 -6.39 2.84 14.34
CA ASP A 114 -6.14 3.63 15.53
C ASP A 114 -4.99 3.03 16.35
N PRO A 115 -3.95 3.80 16.71
CA PRO A 115 -2.77 3.27 17.43
C PRO A 115 -3.07 2.81 18.86
N ILE A 116 -4.18 3.24 19.46
CA ILE A 116 -4.52 2.94 20.85
C ILE A 116 -5.44 1.72 20.94
N THR A 117 -6.50 1.73 20.15
CA THR A 117 -7.52 0.67 20.17
C THR A 117 -7.26 -0.46 19.19
N LEU A 118 -6.36 -0.26 18.21
CA LEU A 118 -6.11 -1.12 17.07
C LEU A 118 -7.36 -1.35 16.20
N GLY A 119 -8.37 -0.50 16.35
CA GLY A 119 -9.58 -0.54 15.53
C GLY A 119 -9.28 -0.11 14.10
N ILE A 120 -9.76 -0.88 13.12
CA ILE A 120 -9.67 -0.51 11.71
C ILE A 120 -10.58 0.70 11.49
N ILE A 121 -10.02 1.76 10.93
CA ILE A 121 -10.74 2.99 10.57
C ILE A 121 -11.12 2.95 9.10
N TRP A 122 -10.19 2.53 8.25
CA TRP A 122 -10.37 2.38 6.81
C TRP A 122 -9.44 1.30 6.27
N GLN A 123 -9.87 0.62 5.24
CA GLN A 123 -9.01 -0.31 4.50
C GLN A 123 -9.44 -0.37 3.04
N TYR A 124 -8.51 -0.76 2.18
CA TYR A 124 -8.75 -1.00 0.76
C TYR A 124 -8.19 -2.38 0.36
N PRO A 125 -8.86 -3.48 0.72
CA PRO A 125 -8.56 -4.82 0.26
C PRO A 125 -9.34 -5.17 -1.01
N PRO A 126 -9.12 -6.36 -1.59
CA PRO A 126 -9.80 -6.76 -2.83
C PRO A 126 -11.32 -6.65 -2.83
N LEU A 127 -11.97 -6.93 -1.71
CA LEU A 127 -13.43 -6.89 -1.63
C LEU A 127 -13.96 -5.47 -1.83
N GLU A 128 -13.37 -4.49 -1.17
CA GLU A 128 -13.69 -3.07 -1.30
C GLU A 128 -13.30 -2.52 -2.68
N ALA A 129 -12.27 -3.13 -3.30
CA ALA A 129 -11.91 -2.86 -4.70
C ALA A 129 -12.86 -3.53 -5.72
N GLY A 130 -13.94 -4.18 -5.26
CA GLY A 130 -14.92 -4.85 -6.11
C GLY A 130 -14.49 -6.23 -6.61
N ASN A 131 -13.42 -6.80 -6.06
CA ASN A 131 -12.89 -8.11 -6.47
C ASN A 131 -13.43 -9.24 -5.59
N LEU A 132 -13.83 -10.33 -6.19
CA LEU A 132 -14.27 -11.52 -5.46
C LEU A 132 -13.06 -12.25 -4.86
N LEU A 133 -13.08 -12.52 -3.56
CA LEU A 133 -11.95 -13.12 -2.84
C LEU A 133 -11.54 -14.50 -3.38
N PHE A 134 -12.46 -15.26 -3.95
CA PHE A 134 -12.19 -16.62 -4.44
C PHE A 134 -11.57 -16.66 -5.85
N THR A 135 -11.75 -15.60 -6.63
CA THR A 135 -11.34 -15.60 -8.05
C THR A 135 -10.42 -14.43 -8.40
N ASP A 136 -10.57 -13.33 -7.70
CA ASP A 136 -10.01 -12.03 -8.10
C ASP A 136 -9.14 -11.35 -7.03
N ALA A 137 -8.92 -12.01 -5.89
CA ALA A 137 -8.14 -11.41 -4.79
C ALA A 137 -6.76 -10.91 -5.23
N SER A 138 -6.12 -11.64 -6.14
CA SER A 138 -4.82 -11.31 -6.68
C SER A 138 -4.81 -10.12 -7.65
N LYS A 139 -5.95 -9.57 -8.01
CA LYS A 139 -6.03 -8.37 -8.84
C LYS A 139 -5.60 -7.11 -8.11
N PHE A 140 -5.63 -7.12 -6.78
CA PHE A 140 -5.02 -6.08 -5.95
C PHE A 140 -3.96 -6.72 -5.08
N TYR A 141 -2.75 -6.85 -5.64
CA TYR A 141 -1.66 -7.55 -4.99
C TYR A 141 -0.29 -7.01 -5.38
N SER A 142 0.48 -6.62 -4.38
CA SER A 142 1.89 -6.31 -4.54
C SER A 142 2.67 -6.94 -3.40
N SER A 143 3.41 -8.01 -3.68
CA SER A 143 4.09 -8.83 -2.68
C SER A 143 5.22 -8.12 -1.92
N TYR A 144 5.69 -6.99 -2.43
CA TYR A 144 6.79 -6.20 -1.86
C TYR A 144 6.73 -4.75 -2.34
N ILE A 145 7.53 -3.86 -1.77
CA ILE A 145 7.49 -2.41 -2.03
C ILE A 145 6.10 -1.83 -1.79
N SER A 146 5.70 -0.75 -2.47
CA SER A 146 4.37 -0.16 -2.35
C SER A 146 4.21 0.86 -1.23
N SER A 147 3.12 1.61 -1.29
CA SER A 147 2.82 2.63 -0.29
C SER A 147 1.34 3.01 -0.30
N ALA A 148 0.90 3.63 0.78
CA ALA A 148 -0.37 4.35 0.85
C ALA A 148 -0.10 5.74 1.46
N GLN A 149 -0.67 6.79 0.89
CA GLN A 149 -0.53 8.17 1.37
C GLN A 149 -1.91 8.81 1.50
N ARG A 150 -2.23 9.32 2.69
CA ARG A 150 -3.43 10.13 2.87
C ARG A 150 -3.23 11.51 2.27
N LEU A 151 -4.20 11.95 1.46
CA LEU A 151 -4.20 13.24 0.78
C LEU A 151 -5.05 14.29 1.52
N PRO A 152 -4.82 15.60 1.29
CA PRO A 152 -5.58 16.67 1.95
C PRO A 152 -7.08 16.64 1.67
N ASN A 153 -7.50 16.12 0.51
CA ASN A 153 -8.92 15.95 0.15
C ASN A 153 -9.59 14.75 0.81
N GLY A 154 -8.86 13.96 1.61
CA GLY A 154 -9.36 12.75 2.26
C GLY A 154 -9.14 11.46 1.46
N ASN A 155 -8.77 11.57 0.20
CA ASN A 155 -8.45 10.41 -0.62
C ASN A 155 -7.15 9.73 -0.16
N THR A 156 -6.94 8.52 -0.63
CA THR A 156 -5.68 7.79 -0.39
C THR A 156 -5.04 7.47 -1.74
N LEU A 157 -3.81 7.96 -1.93
CA LEU A 157 -2.96 7.52 -3.05
C LEU A 157 -2.32 6.19 -2.66
N ILE A 158 -2.57 5.16 -3.46
CA ILE A 158 -2.02 3.83 -3.27
C ILE A 158 -1.04 3.55 -4.42
N THR A 159 0.15 3.07 -4.08
CA THR A 159 1.11 2.56 -5.04
C THR A 159 1.13 1.04 -4.95
N GLU A 160 0.59 0.35 -5.92
CA GLU A 160 0.76 -1.08 -6.13
C GLU A 160 2.06 -1.30 -6.91
N GLY A 161 3.14 -1.36 -6.13
CA GLY A 161 4.48 -1.09 -6.67
C GLY A 161 5.04 -2.18 -7.57
N SER A 162 4.72 -3.46 -7.35
CA SER A 162 5.23 -4.57 -8.16
C SER A 162 4.82 -4.45 -9.63
N ASP A 163 3.64 -3.91 -9.89
CA ASP A 163 3.05 -3.77 -11.22
C ASP A 163 3.11 -2.34 -11.77
N GLY A 164 3.75 -1.45 -11.00
CA GLY A 164 3.88 -0.05 -11.38
C GLY A 164 2.56 0.68 -11.50
N HIS A 165 1.56 0.24 -10.75
CA HIS A 165 0.19 0.71 -10.78
C HIS A 165 -0.07 1.65 -9.59
N LEU A 166 -0.55 2.84 -9.88
CA LEU A 166 -0.89 3.85 -8.89
C LEU A 166 -2.36 4.18 -9.02
N ILE A 167 -3.07 4.21 -7.89
CA ILE A 167 -4.47 4.61 -7.85
C ILE A 167 -4.71 5.63 -6.74
N GLU A 168 -5.63 6.55 -6.99
CA GLU A 168 -6.20 7.40 -5.94
C GLU A 168 -7.63 6.94 -5.69
N VAL A 169 -7.93 6.63 -4.44
CA VAL A 169 -9.25 6.15 -4.02
C VAL A 169 -9.86 7.12 -3.03
N ILE A 170 -11.17 7.34 -3.15
CA ILE A 170 -11.95 8.11 -2.18
C ILE A 170 -12.24 7.24 -0.94
N PRO A 171 -12.70 7.83 0.19
CA PRO A 171 -13.04 7.05 1.40
C PRO A 171 -14.04 5.92 1.15
N GLU A 172 -14.91 6.06 0.17
CA GLU A 172 -15.95 5.10 -0.22
C GLU A 172 -15.43 4.00 -1.16
N HIS A 173 -14.11 3.93 -1.40
CA HIS A 173 -13.39 2.91 -2.16
C HIS A 173 -13.50 3.02 -3.71
N GLU A 174 -14.06 4.10 -4.23
CA GLU A 174 -14.07 4.34 -5.68
C GLU A 174 -12.72 4.87 -6.14
N ILE A 175 -12.21 4.35 -7.27
CA ILE A 175 -10.99 4.85 -7.92
C ILE A 175 -11.37 6.11 -8.70
N VAL A 176 -10.72 7.24 -8.38
CA VAL A 176 -10.92 8.53 -9.05
C VAL A 176 -9.74 8.96 -9.90
N TRP A 177 -8.62 8.30 -9.77
CA TRP A 177 -7.45 8.50 -10.61
C TRP A 177 -6.61 7.24 -10.67
N GLU A 178 -6.01 7.00 -11.82
CA GLU A 178 -5.21 5.80 -12.08
C GLU A 178 -4.02 6.12 -13.00
N TYR A 179 -2.90 5.49 -12.76
CA TYR A 179 -1.70 5.59 -13.57
C TYR A 179 -0.95 4.27 -13.59
N VAL A 180 -0.54 3.86 -14.79
CA VAL A 180 0.36 2.71 -14.96
C VAL A 180 1.71 3.21 -15.46
N ASN A 181 2.79 2.87 -14.77
CA ASN A 181 4.14 3.25 -15.13
C ASN A 181 4.53 2.65 -16.49
N PRO A 182 4.78 3.48 -17.54
CA PRO A 182 5.10 2.99 -18.86
C PRO A 182 6.58 2.58 -19.03
N TYR A 183 7.42 2.79 -18.01
CA TYR A 183 8.85 2.60 -18.11
C TYR A 183 9.25 1.22 -17.58
N PHE A 184 9.68 0.34 -18.46
CA PHE A 184 10.12 -1.01 -18.13
C PHE A 184 11.64 -1.10 -18.04
N LYS A 185 12.14 -1.67 -16.94
CA LYS A 185 13.54 -2.02 -16.74
C LYS A 185 13.75 -3.53 -16.94
N ASN A 186 14.78 -3.89 -17.69
CA ASN A 186 15.21 -5.29 -17.75
C ASN A 186 15.92 -5.66 -16.44
N ILE A 187 15.42 -6.70 -15.76
CA ILE A 187 15.96 -7.19 -14.48
C ILE A 187 16.72 -8.51 -14.61
N GLY A 188 16.87 -9.02 -15.82
CA GLY A 188 17.63 -10.23 -16.15
C GLY A 188 16.88 -11.14 -17.14
N GLY A 189 17.60 -11.76 -18.05
CA GLY A 189 17.01 -12.57 -19.11
C GLY A 189 16.01 -11.78 -19.95
N ASN A 190 14.81 -12.32 -20.12
CA ASN A 190 13.70 -11.67 -20.82
C ASN A 190 12.71 -10.97 -19.87
N PHE A 191 13.03 -10.91 -18.58
CA PHE A 191 12.16 -10.31 -17.58
C PHE A 191 12.27 -8.79 -17.59
N LYS A 192 11.15 -8.12 -17.83
CA LYS A 192 11.02 -6.68 -17.73
C LYS A 192 9.95 -6.36 -16.70
N MET A 193 10.25 -5.39 -15.85
CA MET A 193 9.33 -4.90 -14.82
C MET A 193 9.24 -3.38 -14.86
N ASN A 194 8.05 -2.86 -14.63
CA ASN A 194 7.73 -1.43 -14.54
C ASN A 194 7.53 -0.98 -13.09
N MET A 195 8.17 -1.64 -12.15
CA MET A 195 8.03 -1.40 -10.72
C MET A 195 8.20 0.06 -10.34
N VAL A 196 7.36 0.50 -9.40
CA VAL A 196 7.49 1.77 -8.68
C VAL A 196 7.63 1.47 -7.20
N TYR A 197 8.78 1.84 -6.60
CA TYR A 197 9.01 1.55 -5.19
C TYR A 197 7.98 2.23 -4.30
N ARG A 198 7.74 3.52 -4.57
CA ARG A 198 6.83 4.39 -3.82
C ARG A 198 6.51 5.63 -4.65
N ALA A 199 5.28 6.13 -4.56
CA ALA A 199 4.89 7.40 -5.12
C ALA A 199 4.30 8.30 -4.04
N TYR A 200 4.47 9.61 -4.23
CA TYR A 200 3.85 10.63 -3.41
C TYR A 200 3.18 11.67 -4.31
N ARG A 201 2.03 12.12 -3.88
CA ARG A 201 1.48 13.37 -4.39
C ARG A 201 2.04 14.49 -3.51
N THR A 202 2.75 15.42 -4.13
CA THR A 202 3.36 16.55 -3.47
C THR A 202 2.71 17.85 -3.93
N PRO A 203 2.59 18.86 -3.06
CA PRO A 203 2.11 20.17 -3.49
C PRO A 203 3.08 20.82 -4.47
N TYR A 204 2.58 21.66 -5.36
CA TYR A 204 3.38 22.33 -6.38
C TYR A 204 4.48 23.20 -5.78
N GLU A 205 4.24 23.75 -4.60
CA GLU A 205 5.19 24.61 -3.88
C GLU A 205 6.48 23.87 -3.49
N TRP A 206 6.44 22.55 -3.44
CA TRP A 206 7.63 21.72 -3.20
C TRP A 206 8.63 21.78 -4.37
N VAL A 207 8.14 22.07 -5.57
CA VAL A 207 8.95 22.18 -6.77
C VAL A 207 8.64 23.54 -7.43
N PRO A 208 9.21 24.64 -6.89
CA PRO A 208 8.87 25.99 -7.38
C PRO A 208 9.22 26.23 -8.85
N GLN A 209 10.04 25.35 -9.45
CA GLN A 209 10.37 25.38 -10.88
C GLN A 209 9.31 24.66 -11.73
N ALA A 210 8.42 23.88 -11.14
CA ALA A 210 7.35 23.24 -11.87
C ALA A 210 6.29 24.27 -12.24
N THR A 211 5.91 24.31 -13.51
CA THR A 211 4.71 25.02 -13.93
C THR A 211 3.48 24.21 -13.51
N HIS A 212 2.47 24.90 -12.99
CA HIS A 212 1.18 24.27 -12.80
C HIS A 212 0.67 23.81 -14.16
N ALA A 213 0.52 22.53 -14.34
CA ALA A 213 -0.14 22.00 -15.51
C ALA A 213 -1.64 22.30 -15.42
N GLU A 214 -2.24 22.70 -16.51
CA GLU A 214 -3.69 22.77 -16.61
C GLU A 214 -4.24 21.34 -16.58
N GLU A 215 -5.19 21.07 -15.68
CA GLU A 215 -5.87 19.79 -15.65
C GLU A 215 -6.74 19.65 -16.89
N VAL A 216 -6.46 18.62 -17.67
CA VAL A 216 -7.24 18.28 -18.87
C VAL A 216 -7.89 16.91 -18.66
N SER A 217 -9.13 16.79 -19.09
CA SER A 217 -9.80 15.50 -19.16
C SER A 217 -9.06 14.60 -20.15
N ILE A 218 -8.71 13.41 -19.71
CA ILE A 218 -8.10 12.40 -20.56
C ILE A 218 -9.20 11.48 -21.06
N GLU A 219 -9.27 11.30 -22.38
CA GLU A 219 -10.15 10.29 -22.94
C GLU A 219 -9.69 8.89 -22.50
N PRO A 220 -10.61 7.98 -22.19
CA PRO A 220 -10.27 6.61 -21.88
C PRO A 220 -9.39 5.99 -22.97
N LEU A 221 -8.38 5.25 -22.55
CA LEU A 221 -7.51 4.56 -23.48
C LEU A 221 -8.31 3.50 -24.27
N ASP A 222 -8.10 3.48 -25.58
CA ASP A 222 -8.56 2.36 -26.39
C ASP A 222 -7.70 1.13 -26.08
N VAL A 223 -8.24 0.25 -25.25
CA VAL A 223 -7.55 -0.97 -24.78
C VAL A 223 -7.21 -1.95 -25.89
N GLU A 224 -7.86 -1.86 -27.05
CA GLU A 224 -7.54 -2.71 -28.20
C GLU A 224 -6.23 -2.29 -28.87
N THR A 225 -5.97 -1.00 -28.89
CA THR A 225 -4.81 -0.43 -29.62
C THR A 225 -3.71 0.08 -28.70
N PHE A 226 -4.02 0.38 -27.45
CA PHE A 226 -3.05 0.91 -26.49
C PHE A 226 -1.87 -0.04 -26.29
N ARG A 227 -0.68 0.54 -26.28
CA ARG A 227 0.57 -0.17 -25.94
C ARG A 227 1.39 0.70 -25.01
N VAL A 228 1.80 0.12 -23.91
CA VAL A 228 2.67 0.80 -22.96
C VAL A 228 4.04 1.07 -23.62
N PRO A 229 4.49 2.33 -23.70
CA PRO A 229 5.80 2.65 -24.25
C PRO A 229 6.90 1.88 -23.52
N GLY A 230 7.81 1.28 -24.27
CA GLY A 230 8.92 0.48 -23.71
C GLY A 230 8.56 -0.95 -23.29
N ALA A 231 7.31 -1.36 -23.36
CA ALA A 231 6.92 -2.74 -23.18
C ALA A 231 7.69 -3.66 -24.15
N SER A 232 7.86 -4.94 -23.77
CA SER A 232 8.55 -5.91 -24.61
C SER A 232 7.90 -6.02 -26.00
N LYS A 233 8.68 -6.42 -27.02
CA LYS A 233 8.16 -6.65 -28.36
C LYS A 233 7.00 -7.64 -28.42
N GLY A 234 6.92 -8.56 -27.45
CA GLY A 234 5.77 -9.46 -27.28
C GLY A 234 4.49 -8.78 -26.81
N ALA A 235 4.58 -7.55 -26.28
CA ALA A 235 3.41 -6.74 -25.97
C ALA A 235 2.77 -6.10 -27.22
N GLY A 236 3.15 -6.54 -28.38
CA GLY A 236 2.46 -6.35 -29.63
C GLY A 236 2.57 -4.95 -30.26
N THR A 237 2.87 -4.97 -31.52
CA THR A 237 2.59 -3.87 -32.47
C THR A 237 1.26 -4.11 -33.20
N GLY A 238 0.46 -5.07 -32.78
CA GLY A 238 -0.79 -5.44 -33.36
C GLY A 238 -2.00 -5.13 -32.48
N LYS A 239 -3.18 -5.29 -32.99
CA LYS A 239 -4.41 -5.27 -32.20
C LYS A 239 -4.31 -6.23 -31.05
N VAL A 240 -4.75 -5.84 -29.87
CA VAL A 240 -5.01 -6.79 -28.80
C VAL A 240 -6.10 -7.72 -29.34
N ASN A 241 -5.75 -8.98 -29.56
CA ASN A 241 -6.77 -9.98 -29.74
C ASN A 241 -7.44 -10.16 -28.39
N VAL A 242 -8.58 -9.55 -28.22
CA VAL A 242 -9.51 -9.94 -27.17
C VAL A 242 -9.73 -11.43 -27.39
N VAL A 243 -9.38 -12.24 -26.41
CA VAL A 243 -9.54 -13.68 -26.53
C VAL A 243 -11.01 -13.94 -26.78
N ALA A 244 -11.29 -14.47 -27.95
CA ALA A 244 -12.63 -14.91 -28.30
C ALA A 244 -13.07 -15.96 -27.26
N GLY A 245 -14.01 -15.71 -26.54
CA GLY A 245 -14.46 -16.51 -25.40
C GLY A 245 -15.16 -15.62 -24.42
N VAL A 246 -14.99 -14.34 -24.67
CA VAL A 246 -15.71 -13.31 -23.96
C VAL A 246 -16.97 -12.92 -24.75
N ASP A 247 -17.10 -13.35 -25.98
CA ASP A 247 -18.38 -13.31 -26.69
C ASP A 247 -19.32 -14.30 -26.04
N GLN A 248 -19.90 -13.83 -25.10
CA GLN A 248 -20.93 -14.51 -24.39
C GLN A 248 -22.25 -14.06 -24.93
N ASN A 249 -22.78 -14.86 -25.76
CA ASN A 249 -24.20 -14.87 -26.09
C ASN A 249 -25.08 -14.75 -24.86
#